data_61f53076cff8f669fcbf1502d3575b9b
#
_entry.id   61f53076cff8f669fcbf1502d3575b9b
#
_cell.length_a   1.000
_cell.length_b   1.000
_cell.length_c   1.000
_cell.angle_alpha   90.00
_cell.angle_beta   90.00
_cell.angle_gamma   90.00
#
_symmetry.space_group_name_H-M   'P 1'
#
loop_
_entity.id
_entity.type
_entity.pdbx_description
1 polymer ?
#
loop_
_entity_poly.entity_id
_entity_poly.type
_entity_poly.pdbx_seq_one_letter_code
_entity_poly.pdbx_strand_id
1 'polypeptide(L)'
;MISILPSRDDRVVASGSEVAGGPAGTRVLLGATWWNVFRVLILMTATAAAVGYLSKYYCLINGWGEGKYTHLCYSDIPPLYSLRGLADGAIPYISDLPADQVLEYPALTGVFVYLAARLTPAGNTDWFFDVNVILLLICWLVAVIATALAQRSRPWDAAMVALAPGIILAGTINWDLLPVALVAVSIALWAHNRPTWAGVFLGLGIAAKFYPLLLLGPMFLLCW
;
A
#
# COMPACT_ATOMS: atom_id res chain seq x y z
N MET A 1 -25.91 -21.37 -20.80
CA MET A 1 -24.73 -21.37 -19.91
C MET A 1 -25.26 -21.06 -18.51
N ILE A 2 -25.22 -22.02 -17.59
CA ILE A 2 -25.67 -21.79 -16.20
C ILE A 2 -24.54 -20.98 -15.56
N SER A 3 -24.81 -19.74 -15.16
CA SER A 3 -23.87 -18.93 -14.39
C SER A 3 -23.66 -19.61 -13.03
N ILE A 4 -22.45 -20.13 -12.79
CA ILE A 4 -22.06 -20.76 -11.51
C ILE A 4 -21.69 -19.69 -10.46
N LEU A 5 -21.62 -18.44 -10.87
CA LEU A 5 -21.29 -17.34 -9.95
C LEU A 5 -22.57 -16.90 -9.22
N PRO A 6 -22.54 -16.78 -7.88
CA PRO A 6 -23.65 -16.25 -7.10
C PRO A 6 -24.00 -14.86 -7.61
N SER A 7 -25.24 -14.63 -8.04
CA SER A 7 -25.72 -13.32 -8.43
C SER A 7 -26.08 -12.50 -7.18
N ARG A 8 -26.16 -11.17 -7.33
CA ARG A 8 -26.63 -10.28 -6.24
C ARG A 8 -28.06 -10.58 -5.81
N ASP A 9 -28.82 -11.25 -6.67
CA ASP A 9 -30.22 -11.64 -6.45
C ASP A 9 -30.33 -12.99 -5.74
N ASP A 10 -29.22 -13.71 -5.55
CA ASP A 10 -29.18 -14.94 -4.76
C ASP A 10 -29.50 -14.61 -3.30
N ARG A 11 -30.47 -15.32 -2.71
CA ARG A 11 -30.95 -15.07 -1.34
C ARG A 11 -29.85 -15.29 -0.28
N VAL A 12 -28.94 -16.23 -0.49
CA VAL A 12 -27.84 -16.50 0.42
C VAL A 12 -26.81 -15.37 0.36
N VAL A 13 -26.49 -14.91 -0.85
CA VAL A 13 -25.60 -13.76 -1.05
C VAL A 13 -26.20 -12.48 -0.49
N ALA A 14 -27.50 -12.26 -0.70
CA ALA A 14 -28.21 -11.09 -0.17
C ALA A 14 -28.20 -11.08 1.37
N SER A 15 -28.57 -12.22 2.01
CA SER A 15 -28.56 -12.31 3.48
C SER A 15 -27.16 -12.25 4.07
N GLY A 16 -26.16 -12.88 3.45
CA GLY A 16 -24.76 -12.75 3.85
C GLY A 16 -24.24 -11.32 3.72
N SER A 17 -24.63 -10.62 2.65
CA SER A 17 -24.32 -9.21 2.44
C SER A 17 -25.00 -8.30 3.49
N GLU A 18 -26.24 -8.62 3.90
CA GLU A 18 -26.93 -7.88 4.98
C GLU A 18 -26.22 -8.03 6.33
N VAL A 19 -25.84 -9.26 6.69
CA VAL A 19 -25.07 -9.54 7.91
C VAL A 19 -23.72 -8.85 7.89
N ALA A 20 -23.06 -8.78 6.74
CA ALA A 20 -21.79 -8.08 6.54
C ALA A 20 -21.94 -6.53 6.41
N GLY A 21 -23.12 -5.97 6.65
CA GLY A 21 -23.39 -4.53 6.59
C GLY A 21 -23.69 -4.00 5.18
N GLY A 22 -24.07 -4.88 4.23
CA GLY A 22 -24.30 -4.53 2.82
C GLY A 22 -25.29 -3.39 2.58
N PRO A 23 -26.54 -3.45 3.05
CA PRO A 23 -27.50 -2.36 2.85
C PRO A 23 -27.18 -1.11 3.66
N ALA A 24 -26.60 -1.25 4.85
CA ALA A 24 -26.20 -0.13 5.68
C ALA A 24 -25.02 0.65 5.05
N GLY A 25 -24.05 -0.05 4.44
CA GLY A 25 -22.94 0.60 3.74
C GLY A 25 -23.37 1.43 2.53
N THR A 26 -24.49 1.07 1.89
CA THR A 26 -25.09 1.87 0.79
C THR A 26 -25.93 3.04 1.28
N ARG A 27 -26.40 3.00 2.51
CA ARG A 27 -27.31 4.00 3.10
C ARG A 27 -26.61 5.16 3.78
N VAL A 28 -25.31 5.07 4.07
CA VAL A 28 -24.54 6.21 4.53
C VAL A 28 -24.26 7.12 3.33
N LEU A 29 -25.30 7.76 2.82
CA LEU A 29 -25.21 8.92 1.96
C LEU A 29 -24.69 10.05 2.85
N LEU A 30 -23.37 10.21 2.87
CA LEU A 30 -22.80 11.50 3.22
C LEU A 30 -23.25 12.43 2.10
N GLY A 31 -24.29 13.20 2.40
CA GLY A 31 -24.90 14.12 1.46
C GLY A 31 -23.87 15.11 0.91
N ALA A 32 -24.31 16.09 0.11
CA ALA A 32 -23.50 17.16 -0.50
C ALA A 32 -22.81 18.10 0.53
N THR A 33 -22.51 17.61 1.71
CA THR A 33 -21.78 18.29 2.77
C THR A 33 -20.27 18.20 2.51
N TRP A 34 -19.49 19.03 3.19
CA TRP A 34 -18.03 19.02 3.12
C TRP A 34 -17.45 17.63 3.45
N TRP A 35 -18.08 16.90 4.36
CA TRP A 35 -17.75 15.52 4.72
C TRP A 35 -18.31 14.54 3.69
N ASN A 36 -17.44 13.95 2.89
CA ASN A 36 -17.78 12.86 1.97
C ASN A 36 -16.94 11.61 2.29
N VAL A 37 -17.32 10.48 1.70
CA VAL A 37 -16.67 9.18 1.93
C VAL A 37 -15.15 9.27 1.78
N PHE A 38 -14.67 9.93 0.72
CA PHE A 38 -13.23 10.01 0.45
C PHE A 38 -12.49 10.80 1.53
N ARG A 39 -13.04 11.92 1.99
CA ARG A 39 -12.40 12.71 3.06
C ARG A 39 -12.35 11.97 4.38
N VAL A 40 -13.41 11.23 4.71
CA VAL A 40 -13.42 10.39 5.91
C VAL A 40 -12.42 9.26 5.79
N LEU A 41 -12.34 8.56 4.65
CA LEU A 41 -11.34 7.52 4.40
C LEU A 41 -9.91 8.06 4.48
N ILE A 42 -9.65 9.25 3.92
CA ILE A 42 -8.34 9.92 4.04
C ILE A 42 -8.00 10.19 5.51
N LEU A 43 -8.94 10.72 6.28
CA LEU A 43 -8.74 10.99 7.70
C LEU A 43 -8.49 9.70 8.48
N MET A 44 -9.26 8.64 8.24
CA MET A 44 -9.07 7.32 8.85
C MET A 44 -7.67 6.77 8.54
N THR A 45 -7.26 6.83 7.27
CA THR A 45 -5.93 6.36 6.84
C THR A 45 -4.81 7.17 7.50
N ALA A 46 -4.94 8.51 7.52
CA ALA A 46 -3.94 9.38 8.15
C ALA A 46 -3.82 9.12 9.65
N THR A 47 -4.97 8.93 10.33
CA THR A 47 -4.98 8.58 11.76
C THR A 47 -4.34 7.21 12.01
N ALA A 48 -4.67 6.21 11.20
CA ALA A 48 -4.08 4.88 11.27
C ALA A 48 -2.56 4.91 11.02
N ALA A 49 -2.12 5.70 10.05
CA ALA A 49 -0.69 5.89 9.76
C ALA A 49 0.04 6.59 10.92
N ALA A 50 -0.59 7.59 11.55
CA ALA A 50 -0.03 8.23 12.74
C ALA A 50 0.14 7.23 13.90
N VAL A 51 -0.83 6.34 14.13
CA VAL A 51 -0.72 5.26 15.12
C VAL A 51 0.43 4.30 14.75
N GLY A 52 0.54 3.92 13.47
CA GLY A 52 1.64 3.09 12.97
C GLY A 52 3.01 3.75 13.17
N TYR A 53 3.12 5.06 12.90
CA TYR A 53 4.34 5.83 13.15
C TYR A 53 4.69 5.89 14.64
N LEU A 54 3.71 6.15 15.50
CA LEU A 54 3.91 6.16 16.95
C LEU A 54 4.38 4.81 17.50
N SER A 55 4.00 3.70 16.86
CA SER A 55 4.52 2.37 17.25
C SER A 55 6.03 2.23 17.02
N LYS A 56 6.63 3.07 16.16
CA LYS A 56 8.08 3.11 15.89
C LYS A 56 8.85 4.09 16.76
N TYR A 57 8.15 4.87 17.58
CA TYR A 57 8.73 5.96 18.37
C TYR A 57 9.89 5.51 19.27
N TYR A 58 9.78 4.31 19.89
CA TYR A 58 10.87 3.79 20.70
C TYR A 58 12.18 3.67 19.92
N CYS A 59 12.14 3.13 18.70
CA CYS A 59 13.32 2.97 17.86
C CYS A 59 13.86 4.31 17.32
N LEU A 60 12.97 5.29 17.08
CA LEU A 60 13.38 6.63 16.64
C LEU A 60 14.23 7.34 17.71
N ILE A 61 13.90 7.19 18.99
CA ILE A 61 14.63 7.88 20.09
C ILE A 61 15.80 7.09 20.64
N ASN A 62 15.79 5.74 20.52
CA ASN A 62 16.83 4.87 21.09
C ASN A 62 17.73 4.22 20.02
N GLY A 63 17.51 4.56 18.74
CA GLY A 63 18.18 3.92 17.61
C GLY A 63 17.57 2.56 17.25
N TRP A 64 17.90 2.10 16.05
CA TRP A 64 17.34 0.90 15.40
C TRP A 64 18.13 -0.39 15.74
N GLY A 65 18.67 -0.50 16.98
CA GLY A 65 19.41 -1.64 17.47
C GLY A 65 18.53 -2.83 17.87
N GLU A 66 19.05 -3.66 18.80
CA GLU A 66 18.38 -4.89 19.26
C GLU A 66 16.99 -4.64 19.88
N GLY A 67 16.76 -3.46 20.46
CA GLY A 67 15.46 -3.07 21.04
C GLY A 67 14.29 -3.12 20.05
N LYS A 68 14.54 -3.08 18.74
CA LYS A 68 13.51 -3.17 17.69
C LYS A 68 12.69 -4.46 17.75
N TYR A 69 13.28 -5.56 18.21
CA TYR A 69 12.61 -6.87 18.33
C TYR A 69 11.71 -7.00 19.55
N THR A 70 11.99 -6.23 20.62
CA THR A 70 11.26 -6.31 21.89
C THR A 70 10.21 -5.21 22.04
N HIS A 71 10.30 -4.12 21.26
CA HIS A 71 9.41 -2.96 21.35
C HIS A 71 8.50 -2.79 20.14
N LEU A 72 8.32 -3.82 19.31
CA LEU A 72 7.43 -3.83 18.13
C LEU A 72 7.73 -2.74 17.09
N CYS A 73 8.95 -2.18 17.11
CA CYS A 73 9.34 -1.11 16.19
C CYS A 73 10.25 -1.57 15.03
N TYR A 74 10.34 -2.89 14.78
CA TYR A 74 11.12 -3.42 13.68
C TYR A 74 10.77 -2.76 12.34
N SER A 75 11.83 -2.41 11.58
CA SER A 75 11.75 -1.93 10.20
C SER A 75 13.06 -2.25 9.47
N ASP A 76 12.98 -2.60 8.19
CA ASP A 76 14.13 -2.79 7.30
C ASP A 76 14.61 -1.45 6.74
N ILE A 77 13.75 -0.43 6.73
CA ILE A 77 14.01 0.85 6.06
C ILE A 77 15.25 1.55 6.63
N PRO A 78 15.37 1.79 7.96
CA PRO A 78 16.52 2.53 8.49
C PRO A 78 17.87 1.82 8.28
N PRO A 79 18.03 0.52 8.59
CA PRO A 79 19.32 -0.14 8.41
C PRO A 79 19.76 -0.23 6.95
N LEU A 80 18.83 -0.41 6.00
CA LEU A 80 19.17 -0.51 4.58
C LEU A 80 19.67 0.82 4.00
N TYR A 81 19.40 1.95 4.62
CA TYR A 81 19.92 3.25 4.20
C TYR A 81 21.45 3.27 4.18
N SER A 82 22.07 2.80 5.26
CA SER A 82 23.53 2.72 5.36
C SER A 82 24.09 1.45 4.71
N LEU A 83 23.44 0.29 4.93
CA LEU A 83 23.92 -1.00 4.46
C LEU A 83 23.94 -1.14 2.94
N ARG A 84 23.14 -0.35 2.21
CA ARG A 84 23.09 -0.37 0.73
C ARG A 84 23.73 0.85 0.08
N GLY A 85 24.60 1.56 0.82
CA GLY A 85 25.35 2.71 0.32
C GLY A 85 24.49 3.94 -0.04
N LEU A 86 23.19 3.91 0.27
CA LEU A 86 22.27 5.01 -0.07
C LEU A 86 22.62 6.28 0.71
N ALA A 87 23.12 6.14 1.93
CA ALA A 87 23.59 7.25 2.77
C ALA A 87 24.77 8.00 2.13
N ASP A 88 25.60 7.28 1.38
CA ASP A 88 26.78 7.80 0.67
C ASP A 88 26.45 8.19 -0.78
N GLY A 89 25.17 8.14 -1.16
CA GLY A 89 24.70 8.55 -2.49
C GLY A 89 24.79 7.50 -3.57
N ALA A 90 25.01 6.22 -3.22
CA ALA A 90 25.03 5.14 -4.20
C ALA A 90 23.71 5.04 -4.97
N ILE A 91 23.81 4.80 -6.27
CA ILE A 91 22.65 4.59 -7.15
C ILE A 91 22.40 3.08 -7.22
N PRO A 92 21.22 2.58 -6.78
CA PRO A 92 20.90 1.16 -6.84
C PRO A 92 21.14 0.56 -8.23
N TYR A 93 21.76 -0.62 -8.28
CA TYR A 93 22.07 -1.41 -9.48
C TYR A 93 23.09 -0.80 -10.46
N ILE A 94 23.54 0.45 -10.22
CA ILE A 94 24.49 1.16 -11.10
C ILE A 94 25.83 1.37 -10.42
N SER A 95 25.83 1.76 -9.12
CA SER A 95 27.07 1.96 -8.38
C SER A 95 27.77 0.62 -8.15
N ASP A 96 29.09 0.61 -8.30
CA ASP A 96 29.92 -0.54 -8.01
C ASP A 96 30.05 -0.72 -6.48
N LEU A 97 29.27 -1.62 -5.95
CA LEU A 97 29.17 -1.94 -4.53
C LEU A 97 29.57 -3.41 -4.30
N PRO A 98 30.12 -3.76 -3.12
CA PRO A 98 30.30 -5.15 -2.72
C PRO A 98 28.97 -5.93 -2.83
N ALA A 99 29.04 -7.21 -3.16
CA ALA A 99 27.87 -8.04 -3.43
C ALA A 99 26.86 -8.10 -2.26
N ASP A 100 27.33 -7.97 -1.03
CA ASP A 100 26.55 -7.92 0.20
C ASP A 100 25.87 -6.55 0.45
N GLN A 101 26.24 -5.53 -0.32
CA GLN A 101 25.67 -4.18 -0.25
C GLN A 101 24.72 -3.86 -1.40
N VAL A 102 24.57 -4.75 -2.38
CA VAL A 102 23.64 -4.56 -3.49
C VAL A 102 22.20 -4.61 -2.96
N LEU A 103 21.35 -3.70 -3.45
CA LEU A 103 19.96 -3.67 -3.09
C LEU A 103 19.20 -4.86 -3.73
N GLU A 104 18.56 -5.68 -2.92
CA GLU A 104 17.91 -6.95 -3.32
C GLU A 104 16.49 -6.79 -3.86
N TYR A 105 15.95 -5.57 -3.85
CA TYR A 105 14.58 -5.29 -4.27
C TYR A 105 14.47 -5.21 -5.81
N PRO A 106 13.27 -5.44 -6.40
CA PRO A 106 13.06 -5.22 -7.82
C PRO A 106 13.25 -3.75 -8.22
N ALA A 107 13.49 -3.52 -9.52
CA ALA A 107 13.95 -2.24 -10.06
C ALA A 107 13.08 -1.03 -9.67
N LEU A 108 11.74 -1.14 -9.70
CA LEU A 108 10.89 -0.01 -9.36
C LEU A 108 10.95 0.34 -7.87
N THR A 109 11.04 -0.66 -6.99
CA THR A 109 11.26 -0.41 -5.56
C THR A 109 12.63 0.24 -5.34
N GLY A 110 13.67 -0.19 -6.05
CA GLY A 110 14.98 0.46 -5.98
C GLY A 110 14.95 1.93 -6.38
N VAL A 111 14.21 2.28 -7.45
CA VAL A 111 14.00 3.69 -7.84
C VAL A 111 13.26 4.46 -6.73
N PHE A 112 12.22 3.87 -6.15
CA PHE A 112 11.46 4.49 -5.07
C PHE A 112 12.32 4.76 -3.83
N VAL A 113 13.12 3.79 -3.42
CA VAL A 113 14.08 3.90 -2.30
C VAL A 113 15.14 4.95 -2.58
N TYR A 114 15.67 4.98 -3.79
CA TYR A 114 16.65 5.98 -4.21
C TYR A 114 16.07 7.40 -4.18
N LEU A 115 14.84 7.59 -4.66
CA LEU A 115 14.16 8.88 -4.56
C LEU A 115 13.99 9.32 -3.10
N ALA A 116 13.62 8.40 -2.20
CA ALA A 116 13.55 8.69 -0.77
C ALA A 116 14.91 9.12 -0.21
N ALA A 117 15.99 8.42 -0.60
CA ALA A 117 17.35 8.77 -0.20
C ALA A 117 17.78 10.16 -0.69
N ARG A 118 17.39 10.54 -1.93
CA ARG A 118 17.68 11.87 -2.49
C ARG A 118 16.92 13.01 -1.82
N LEU A 119 15.78 12.71 -1.20
CA LEU A 119 14.99 13.68 -0.41
C LEU A 119 15.46 13.77 1.04
N THR A 120 16.42 12.94 1.43
CA THR A 120 16.97 12.85 2.79
C THR A 120 18.29 13.64 2.88
N PRO A 121 18.51 14.43 3.94
CA PRO A 121 19.84 14.99 4.22
C PRO A 121 20.88 13.87 4.40
N ALA A 122 22.06 14.04 3.81
CA ALA A 122 23.09 13.01 3.77
C ALA A 122 23.40 12.45 5.18
N GLY A 123 23.42 11.12 5.29
CA GLY A 123 23.76 10.40 6.52
C GLY A 123 22.69 10.43 7.62
N ASN A 124 21.52 11.04 7.40
CA ASN A 124 20.49 11.13 8.43
C ASN A 124 19.46 9.99 8.28
N THR A 125 19.64 8.91 9.03
CA THR A 125 18.79 7.72 9.00
C THR A 125 17.35 7.98 9.45
N ASP A 126 17.13 8.84 10.44
CA ASP A 126 15.79 9.14 10.95
C ASP A 126 14.98 9.93 9.92
N TRP A 127 15.60 10.93 9.27
CA TRP A 127 14.98 11.61 8.14
C TRP A 127 14.68 10.69 6.97
N PHE A 128 15.56 9.72 6.69
CA PHE A 128 15.29 8.72 5.67
C PHE A 128 14.04 7.90 6.01
N PHE A 129 13.90 7.49 7.27
CA PHE A 129 12.70 6.80 7.74
C PHE A 129 11.45 7.67 7.57
N ASP A 130 11.49 8.93 8.03
CA ASP A 130 10.36 9.87 7.96
C ASP A 130 9.92 10.14 6.52
N VAL A 131 10.87 10.36 5.59
CA VAL A 131 10.57 10.51 4.16
C VAL A 131 9.87 9.26 3.61
N ASN A 132 10.38 8.07 3.94
CA ASN A 132 9.73 6.82 3.53
C ASN A 132 8.33 6.67 4.13
N VAL A 133 8.11 7.04 5.38
CA VAL A 133 6.77 7.03 6.02
C VAL A 133 5.80 7.92 5.24
N ILE A 134 6.21 9.12 4.84
CA ILE A 134 5.37 10.04 4.04
C ILE A 134 5.05 9.42 2.67
N LEU A 135 6.04 8.88 1.98
CA LEU A 135 5.84 8.25 0.66
C LEU A 135 4.96 7.01 0.75
N LEU A 136 5.13 6.19 1.79
CA LEU A 136 4.30 5.00 2.03
C LEU A 136 2.88 5.39 2.46
N LEU A 137 2.68 6.47 3.21
CA LEU A 137 1.35 7.03 3.50
C LEU A 137 0.65 7.45 2.20
N ILE A 138 1.35 8.08 1.26
CA ILE A 138 0.77 8.41 -0.05
C ILE A 138 0.36 7.13 -0.78
N CYS A 139 1.19 6.08 -0.78
CA CYS A 139 0.84 4.79 -1.35
C CYS A 139 -0.41 4.19 -0.68
N TRP A 140 -0.50 4.25 0.65
CA TRP A 140 -1.66 3.75 1.39
C TRP A 140 -2.94 4.53 1.06
N LEU A 141 -2.86 5.87 1.01
CA LEU A 141 -3.98 6.71 0.58
C LEU A 141 -4.44 6.37 -0.85
N VAL A 142 -3.50 6.19 -1.77
CA VAL A 142 -3.80 5.75 -3.15
C VAL A 142 -4.51 4.40 -3.15
N ALA A 143 -4.03 3.42 -2.37
CA ALA A 143 -4.64 2.10 -2.27
C ALA A 143 -6.08 2.18 -1.73
N VAL A 144 -6.31 2.96 -0.68
CA VAL A 144 -7.66 3.14 -0.07
C VAL A 144 -8.62 3.82 -1.05
N ILE A 145 -8.18 4.91 -1.70
CA ILE A 145 -9.01 5.65 -2.67
C ILE A 145 -9.32 4.77 -3.88
N ALA A 146 -8.31 4.06 -4.41
CA ALA A 146 -8.49 3.15 -5.54
C ALA A 146 -9.47 2.02 -5.20
N THR A 147 -9.40 1.46 -3.99
CA THR A 147 -10.34 0.44 -3.50
C THR A 147 -11.77 0.99 -3.44
N ALA A 148 -11.95 2.21 -2.90
CA ALA A 148 -13.26 2.86 -2.86
C ALA A 148 -13.82 3.14 -4.25
N LEU A 149 -12.97 3.50 -5.21
CA LEU A 149 -13.35 3.73 -6.61
C LEU A 149 -13.66 2.43 -7.35
N ALA A 150 -12.98 1.33 -7.06
CA ALA A 150 -13.23 0.04 -7.67
C ALA A 150 -14.62 -0.50 -7.33
N GLN A 151 -15.13 -0.23 -6.12
CA GLN A 151 -16.42 -0.72 -5.64
C GLN A 151 -17.42 0.44 -5.42
N ARG A 152 -17.94 0.98 -6.51
CA ARG A 152 -18.82 2.16 -6.50
C ARG A 152 -20.08 2.04 -5.63
N SER A 153 -20.63 0.83 -5.51
CA SER A 153 -21.85 0.60 -4.72
C SER A 153 -21.56 0.49 -3.21
N ARG A 154 -20.30 0.28 -2.82
CA ARG A 154 -19.87 0.06 -1.44
C ARG A 154 -18.53 0.72 -1.14
N PRO A 155 -18.38 2.03 -1.34
CA PRO A 155 -17.08 2.71 -1.19
C PRO A 155 -16.53 2.64 0.25
N TRP A 156 -17.40 2.44 1.24
CA TRP A 156 -17.02 2.26 2.64
C TRP A 156 -16.25 0.97 2.93
N ASP A 157 -16.28 -0.03 2.05
CA ASP A 157 -15.49 -1.24 2.20
C ASP A 157 -13.98 -0.92 2.20
N ALA A 158 -13.58 0.20 1.61
CA ALA A 158 -12.20 0.69 1.68
C ALA A 158 -11.74 1.08 3.10
N ALA A 159 -12.67 1.27 4.05
CA ALA A 159 -12.32 1.47 5.46
C ALA A 159 -11.62 0.26 6.06
N MET A 160 -11.89 -0.96 5.57
CA MET A 160 -11.16 -2.16 5.99
C MET A 160 -9.68 -2.09 5.62
N VAL A 161 -9.35 -1.46 4.49
CA VAL A 161 -7.95 -1.22 4.08
C VAL A 161 -7.35 -0.05 4.87
N ALA A 162 -8.14 1.02 5.08
CA ALA A 162 -7.70 2.21 5.83
C ALA A 162 -7.36 1.91 7.30
N LEU A 163 -8.06 0.98 7.92
CA LEU A 163 -7.91 0.62 9.34
C LEU A 163 -7.35 -0.79 9.55
N ALA A 164 -6.76 -1.41 8.52
CA ALA A 164 -6.21 -2.76 8.63
C ALA A 164 -5.09 -2.81 9.68
N PRO A 165 -5.24 -3.59 10.77
CA PRO A 165 -4.21 -3.67 11.82
C PRO A 165 -2.85 -4.14 11.28
N GLY A 166 -2.87 -5.03 10.29
CA GLY A 166 -1.66 -5.49 9.61
C GLY A 166 -0.91 -4.35 8.91
N ILE A 167 -1.62 -3.40 8.27
CA ILE A 167 -0.98 -2.25 7.63
C ILE A 167 -0.49 -1.25 8.68
N ILE A 168 -1.27 -1.01 9.73
CA ILE A 168 -0.89 -0.10 10.83
C ILE A 168 0.44 -0.52 11.45
N LEU A 169 0.62 -1.81 11.71
CA LEU A 169 1.81 -2.33 12.38
C LEU A 169 2.98 -2.62 11.42
N ALA A 170 2.68 -3.08 10.21
CA ALA A 170 3.68 -3.57 9.25
C ALA A 170 3.91 -2.65 8.04
N GLY A 171 3.08 -1.64 7.82
CA GLY A 171 3.14 -0.78 6.63
C GLY A 171 4.44 0.02 6.47
N THR A 172 5.21 0.18 7.55
CA THR A 172 6.52 0.84 7.56
C THR A 172 7.67 -0.12 7.85
N ILE A 173 7.45 -1.43 7.73
CA ILE A 173 8.54 -2.42 7.84
C ILE A 173 9.40 -2.38 6.59
N ASN A 174 8.75 -2.36 5.42
CA ASN A 174 9.40 -2.36 4.11
C ASN A 174 8.56 -1.53 3.11
N TRP A 175 8.87 -1.63 1.81
CA TRP A 175 8.19 -0.84 0.75
C TRP A 175 6.98 -1.54 0.12
N ASP A 176 6.31 -2.47 0.82
CA ASP A 176 5.22 -3.27 0.27
C ASP A 176 3.95 -2.47 -0.07
N LEU A 177 3.75 -1.31 0.53
CA LEU A 177 2.64 -0.42 0.17
C LEU A 177 2.75 0.14 -1.26
N LEU A 178 3.95 0.20 -1.86
CA LEU A 178 4.12 0.62 -3.24
C LEU A 178 3.43 -0.32 -4.23
N PRO A 179 3.77 -1.63 -4.30
CA PRO A 179 3.06 -2.56 -5.18
C PRO A 179 1.57 -2.70 -4.80
N VAL A 180 1.18 -2.60 -3.53
CA VAL A 180 -0.23 -2.60 -3.11
C VAL A 180 -1.00 -1.44 -3.73
N ALA A 181 -0.44 -0.22 -3.71
CA ALA A 181 -1.05 0.95 -4.34
C ALA A 181 -1.22 0.77 -5.86
N LEU A 182 -0.18 0.29 -6.53
CA LEU A 182 -0.18 0.08 -7.98
C LEU A 182 -1.21 -0.98 -8.39
N VAL A 183 -1.32 -2.07 -7.63
CA VAL A 183 -2.33 -3.12 -7.83
C VAL A 183 -3.74 -2.58 -7.59
N ALA A 184 -3.96 -1.82 -6.52
CA ALA A 184 -5.26 -1.23 -6.24
C ALA A 184 -5.71 -0.29 -7.37
N VAL A 185 -4.81 0.54 -7.90
CA VAL A 185 -5.07 1.38 -9.08
C VAL A 185 -5.38 0.53 -10.31
N SER A 186 -4.63 -0.54 -10.56
CA SER A 186 -4.89 -1.46 -11.65
C SER A 186 -6.31 -2.04 -11.59
N ILE A 187 -6.72 -2.55 -10.42
CA ILE A 187 -8.06 -3.10 -10.21
C ILE A 187 -9.15 -2.03 -10.39
N ALA A 188 -8.93 -0.82 -9.87
CA ALA A 188 -9.87 0.28 -10.06
C ALA A 188 -10.04 0.65 -11.54
N LEU A 189 -8.96 0.75 -12.28
CA LEU A 189 -8.98 1.04 -13.72
C LEU A 189 -9.67 -0.08 -14.51
N TRP A 190 -9.43 -1.34 -14.13
CA TRP A 190 -10.13 -2.49 -14.70
C TRP A 190 -11.64 -2.40 -14.47
N ALA A 191 -12.06 -2.12 -13.23
CA ALA A 191 -13.48 -1.93 -12.88
C ALA A 191 -14.14 -0.76 -13.62
N HIS A 192 -13.34 0.19 -14.12
CA HIS A 192 -13.80 1.34 -14.90
C HIS A 192 -13.68 1.15 -16.42
N ASN A 193 -13.49 -0.09 -16.89
CA ASN A 193 -13.32 -0.42 -18.33
C ASN A 193 -12.14 0.31 -18.98
N ARG A 194 -11.00 0.41 -18.27
CA ARG A 194 -9.75 0.98 -18.76
C ARG A 194 -8.63 -0.08 -18.78
N PRO A 195 -8.77 -1.16 -19.58
CA PRO A 195 -7.87 -2.33 -19.50
C PRO A 195 -6.41 -2.00 -19.81
N THR A 196 -6.15 -1.11 -20.77
CA THR A 196 -4.76 -0.71 -21.12
C THR A 196 -4.04 -0.11 -19.92
N TRP A 197 -4.65 0.86 -19.24
CA TRP A 197 -4.06 1.48 -18.06
C TRP A 197 -4.00 0.52 -16.88
N ALA A 198 -5.00 -0.35 -16.72
CA ALA A 198 -4.95 -1.41 -15.72
C ALA A 198 -3.72 -2.30 -15.92
N GLY A 199 -3.43 -2.70 -17.17
CA GLY A 199 -2.24 -3.47 -17.50
C GLY A 199 -0.93 -2.72 -17.21
N VAL A 200 -0.87 -1.42 -17.51
CA VAL A 200 0.32 -0.59 -17.20
C VAL A 200 0.58 -0.56 -15.68
N PHE A 201 -0.45 -0.28 -14.86
CA PHE A 201 -0.28 -0.23 -13.41
C PHE A 201 0.00 -1.62 -12.81
N LEU A 202 -0.56 -2.69 -13.38
CA LEU A 202 -0.21 -4.06 -12.97
C LEU A 202 1.26 -4.36 -13.28
N GLY A 203 1.73 -4.00 -14.48
CA GLY A 203 3.14 -4.15 -14.87
C GLY A 203 4.10 -3.39 -13.96
N LEU A 204 3.76 -2.15 -13.59
CA LEU A 204 4.51 -1.38 -12.59
C LEU A 204 4.49 -2.07 -11.22
N GLY A 205 3.34 -2.61 -10.80
CA GLY A 205 3.24 -3.39 -9.56
C GLY A 205 4.17 -4.61 -9.58
N ILE A 206 4.25 -5.34 -10.70
CA ILE A 206 5.16 -6.48 -10.90
C ILE A 206 6.62 -6.03 -10.84
N ALA A 207 6.93 -4.87 -11.43
CA ALA A 207 8.28 -4.28 -11.40
C ALA A 207 8.69 -3.78 -9.99
N ALA A 208 7.71 -3.51 -9.12
CA ALA A 208 7.96 -3.17 -7.72
C ALA A 208 8.11 -4.41 -6.83
N LYS A 209 7.29 -5.44 -7.06
CA LYS A 209 7.37 -6.74 -6.36
C LYS A 209 6.67 -7.80 -7.22
N PHE A 210 7.16 -9.02 -7.18
CA PHE A 210 6.74 -10.05 -8.15
C PHE A 210 5.32 -10.61 -7.94
N TYR A 211 4.79 -10.61 -6.71
CA TYR A 211 3.49 -11.22 -6.40
C TYR A 211 2.28 -10.68 -7.21
N PRO A 212 2.23 -9.40 -7.67
CA PRO A 212 1.11 -8.93 -8.50
C PRO A 212 0.95 -9.68 -9.82
N LEU A 213 1.98 -10.40 -10.29
CA LEU A 213 1.90 -11.28 -11.46
C LEU A 213 0.79 -12.31 -11.34
N LEU A 214 0.50 -12.77 -10.12
CA LEU A 214 -0.56 -13.75 -9.87
C LEU A 214 -1.95 -13.26 -10.27
N LEU A 215 -2.18 -11.93 -10.36
CA LEU A 215 -3.46 -11.35 -10.81
C LEU A 215 -3.72 -11.55 -12.30
N LEU A 216 -2.69 -11.82 -13.11
CA LEU A 216 -2.88 -12.09 -14.54
C LEU A 216 -3.76 -13.33 -14.76
N GLY A 217 -3.68 -14.35 -13.92
CA GLY A 217 -4.50 -15.56 -14.03
C GLY A 217 -6.01 -15.26 -13.94
N PRO A 218 -6.52 -14.70 -12.83
CA PRO A 218 -7.92 -14.30 -12.71
C PRO A 218 -8.37 -13.30 -13.79
N MET A 219 -7.54 -12.30 -14.12
CA MET A 219 -7.88 -11.33 -15.15
C MET A 219 -8.02 -11.98 -16.54
N PHE A 220 -7.14 -12.91 -16.87
CA PHE A 220 -7.24 -13.68 -18.12
C PHE A 220 -8.54 -14.49 -18.18
N LEU A 221 -8.89 -15.19 -17.10
CA LEU A 221 -10.13 -15.98 -17.04
C LEU A 221 -11.40 -15.13 -17.15
N LEU A 222 -11.35 -13.88 -16.65
CA LEU A 222 -12.48 -12.94 -16.76
C LEU A 222 -12.63 -12.32 -18.17
N CYS A 223 -11.57 -12.38 -18.98
CA CYS A 223 -11.60 -11.90 -20.36
C CYS A 223 -12.08 -12.96 -21.36
N TRP A 224 -12.06 -14.22 -20.97
CA TRP A 224 -12.47 -15.33 -21.82
C TRP A 224 -13.94 -15.69 -21.54
#